data_c7c55ed17430af21c70c2a1c062091d2
#
_entry.id   c7c55ed17430af21c70c2a1c062091d2
#
_cell.length_a   1.000
_cell.length_b   1.000
_cell.length_c   1.000
_cell.angle_alpha   90.00
_cell.angle_beta   90.00
_cell.angle_gamma   90.00
#
_symmetry.space_group_name_H-M   'P 1'
#
loop_
_entity.id
_entity.type
_entity.pdbx_description
1 polymer ?
#
loop_
_entity_poly.entity_id
_entity_poly.type
_entity_poly.pdbx_seq_one_letter_code
_entity_poly.pdbx_strand_id
1 'polypeptide(L)'
;FPHQLSGGQKARVNIARAVAVRPRLLILDEPTAALDVSVQAIVLALLAELRAKLGLAYLFVSHDLNVVRLMCDRVMVMYLGRIVESGPAAEVFANPAHPYTRLLVDALPRLGTTGGAVPLPPGEPTSPIDPDPKQCRYAARCPQARPRCSEASPGLRQVAAGREVACHFPLLEAPVEHSA
;
A
#
# COMPACT_ATOMS: atom_id res chain seq x y z
N PHE A 1 -4.13 31.62 -15.51
CA PHE A 1 -2.87 31.30 -14.84
C PHE A 1 -3.06 30.13 -13.87
N PRO A 2 -2.00 29.34 -13.52
CA PRO A 2 -2.14 28.17 -12.62
C PRO A 2 -2.77 28.45 -11.26
N HIS A 3 -2.60 29.66 -10.73
CA HIS A 3 -3.21 30.06 -9.45
C HIS A 3 -4.72 30.31 -9.51
N GLN A 4 -5.29 30.43 -10.72
CA GLN A 4 -6.73 30.59 -10.93
C GLN A 4 -7.48 29.25 -11.08
N LEU A 5 -6.75 28.12 -11.15
CA LEU A 5 -7.32 26.80 -11.29
C LEU A 5 -7.63 26.19 -9.92
N SER A 6 -8.78 25.52 -9.81
CA SER A 6 -9.10 24.67 -8.66
C SER A 6 -8.14 23.48 -8.56
N GLY A 7 -8.09 22.81 -7.40
CA GLY A 7 -7.28 21.62 -7.19
C GLY A 7 -7.56 20.52 -8.22
N GLY A 8 -8.83 20.23 -8.47
CA GLY A 8 -9.23 19.25 -9.47
C GLY A 8 -8.92 19.64 -10.92
N GLN A 9 -8.96 20.94 -11.24
CA GLN A 9 -8.53 21.43 -12.54
C GLN A 9 -7.02 21.27 -12.72
N LYS A 10 -6.21 21.59 -11.69
CA LYS A 10 -4.76 21.37 -11.70
C LYS A 10 -4.42 19.88 -11.88
N ALA A 11 -5.10 18.99 -11.15
CA ALA A 11 -4.92 17.55 -11.28
C ALA A 11 -5.17 17.08 -12.72
N ARG A 12 -6.28 17.51 -13.34
CA ARG A 12 -6.60 17.16 -14.73
C ARG A 12 -5.59 17.70 -15.74
N VAL A 13 -5.10 18.92 -15.55
CA VAL A 13 -4.02 19.49 -16.40
C VAL A 13 -2.73 18.69 -16.27
N ASN A 14 -2.35 18.27 -15.04
CA ASN A 14 -1.18 17.45 -14.83
C ASN A 14 -1.31 16.06 -15.47
N ILE A 15 -2.49 15.43 -15.37
CA ILE A 15 -2.79 14.16 -16.04
C ILE A 15 -2.69 14.34 -17.55
N ALA A 16 -3.34 15.37 -18.12
CA ALA A 16 -3.29 15.64 -19.56
C ALA A 16 -1.85 15.83 -20.06
N ARG A 17 -1.03 16.56 -19.33
CA ARG A 17 0.40 16.74 -19.61
C ARG A 17 1.16 15.41 -19.63
N ALA A 18 0.90 14.56 -18.64
CA ALA A 18 1.60 13.29 -18.49
C ALA A 18 1.22 12.27 -19.59
N VAL A 19 -0.05 12.26 -20.04
CA VAL A 19 -0.52 11.35 -21.09
C VAL A 19 -0.26 11.88 -22.53
N ALA A 20 0.03 13.16 -22.70
CA ALA A 20 0.25 13.78 -24.01
C ALA A 20 1.38 13.11 -24.82
N VAL A 21 2.41 12.61 -24.15
CA VAL A 21 3.54 11.90 -24.77
C VAL A 21 3.26 10.40 -25.03
N ARG A 22 2.03 9.95 -24.78
CA ARG A 22 1.58 8.55 -24.93
C ARG A 22 2.50 7.53 -24.24
N PRO A 23 2.74 7.65 -22.91
CA PRO A 23 3.61 6.73 -22.19
C PRO A 23 2.96 5.33 -22.12
N ARG A 24 3.77 4.31 -21.88
CA ARG A 24 3.28 2.96 -21.54
C ARG A 24 3.07 2.78 -20.02
N LEU A 25 3.82 3.53 -19.22
CA LEU A 25 3.74 3.54 -17.77
C LEU A 25 3.55 4.98 -17.28
N LEU A 26 2.59 5.19 -16.40
CA LEU A 26 2.37 6.45 -15.70
C LEU A 26 2.61 6.26 -14.20
N ILE A 27 3.50 7.09 -13.64
CA ILE A 27 3.75 7.13 -12.20
C ILE A 27 2.85 8.20 -11.58
N LEU A 28 2.02 7.79 -10.63
CA LEU A 28 1.04 8.60 -9.93
C LEU A 28 1.42 8.65 -8.44
N ASP A 29 2.12 9.70 -8.05
CA ASP A 29 2.55 9.92 -6.68
C ASP A 29 1.55 10.84 -5.98
N GLU A 30 0.78 10.28 -5.03
CA GLU A 30 -0.27 10.96 -4.26
C GLU A 30 -1.22 11.83 -5.13
N PRO A 31 -1.77 11.32 -6.26
CA PRO A 31 -2.42 12.16 -7.27
C PRO A 31 -3.71 12.82 -6.77
N THR A 32 -4.24 12.40 -5.62
CA THR A 32 -5.50 12.89 -5.05
C THR A 32 -5.39 13.44 -3.63
N ALA A 33 -4.19 13.47 -3.02
CA ALA A 33 -4.02 13.81 -1.61
C ALA A 33 -4.50 15.23 -1.22
N ALA A 34 -4.49 16.17 -2.15
CA ALA A 34 -4.90 17.56 -1.90
C ALA A 34 -6.32 17.88 -2.40
N LEU A 35 -7.15 16.86 -2.67
CA LEU A 35 -8.49 17.00 -3.23
C LEU A 35 -9.54 16.62 -2.19
N ASP A 36 -10.69 17.30 -2.23
CA ASP A 36 -11.86 16.84 -1.50
C ASP A 36 -12.41 15.52 -2.09
N VAL A 37 -13.19 14.78 -1.31
CA VAL A 37 -13.67 13.44 -1.65
C VAL A 37 -14.42 13.40 -2.99
N SER A 38 -15.22 14.44 -3.29
CA SER A 38 -16.01 14.47 -4.54
C SER A 38 -15.13 14.69 -5.76
N VAL A 39 -14.16 15.58 -5.67
CA VAL A 39 -13.19 15.85 -6.75
C VAL A 39 -12.22 14.67 -6.90
N GLN A 40 -11.82 14.04 -5.80
CA GLN A 40 -11.03 12.81 -5.83
C GLN A 40 -11.73 11.73 -6.64
N ALA A 41 -13.02 11.47 -6.40
CA ALA A 41 -13.78 10.47 -7.15
C ALA A 41 -13.78 10.75 -8.66
N ILE A 42 -13.93 12.02 -9.07
CA ILE A 42 -13.90 12.42 -10.49
C ILE A 42 -12.52 12.15 -11.11
N VAL A 43 -11.44 12.48 -10.40
CA VAL A 43 -10.07 12.26 -10.88
C VAL A 43 -9.74 10.76 -10.98
N LEU A 44 -10.17 9.95 -10.03
CA LEU A 44 -9.98 8.48 -10.06
C LEU A 44 -10.76 7.85 -11.21
N ALA A 45 -12.00 8.28 -11.45
CA ALA A 45 -12.80 7.82 -12.60
C ALA A 45 -12.11 8.16 -13.93
N LEU A 46 -11.58 9.39 -14.07
CA LEU A 46 -10.80 9.80 -15.25
C LEU A 46 -9.56 8.91 -15.45
N LEU A 47 -8.81 8.63 -14.39
CA LEU A 47 -7.64 7.75 -14.47
C LEU A 47 -8.02 6.33 -14.88
N ALA A 48 -9.11 5.77 -14.34
CA ALA A 48 -9.61 4.45 -14.75
C ALA A 48 -10.01 4.42 -16.23
N GLU A 49 -10.69 5.45 -16.71
CA GLU A 49 -11.06 5.59 -18.12
C GLU A 49 -9.83 5.69 -19.05
N LEU A 50 -8.85 6.52 -18.69
CA LEU A 50 -7.62 6.67 -19.46
C LEU A 50 -6.81 5.37 -19.49
N ARG A 51 -6.73 4.63 -18.37
CA ARG A 51 -6.10 3.31 -18.32
C ARG A 51 -6.74 2.36 -19.32
N ALA A 52 -8.08 2.27 -19.33
CA ALA A 52 -8.80 1.38 -20.22
C ALA A 52 -8.67 1.79 -21.70
N LYS A 53 -8.78 3.08 -22.01
CA LYS A 53 -8.74 3.60 -23.40
C LYS A 53 -7.34 3.56 -24.01
N LEU A 54 -6.32 3.84 -23.22
CA LEU A 54 -4.94 4.00 -23.71
C LEU A 54 -4.04 2.79 -23.41
N GLY A 55 -4.54 1.77 -22.71
CA GLY A 55 -3.76 0.59 -22.32
C GLY A 55 -2.59 0.91 -21.40
N LEU A 56 -2.74 1.90 -20.50
CA LEU A 56 -1.69 2.38 -19.62
C LEU A 56 -1.46 1.41 -18.45
N ALA A 57 -0.19 1.19 -18.09
CA ALA A 57 0.18 0.66 -16.80
C ALA A 57 0.34 1.82 -15.80
N TYR A 58 -0.11 1.62 -14.54
CA TYR A 58 0.04 2.61 -13.47
C TYR A 58 0.96 2.08 -12.37
N LEU A 59 1.91 2.91 -11.95
CA LEU A 59 2.55 2.80 -10.64
C LEU A 59 1.90 3.87 -9.74
N PHE A 60 1.02 3.41 -8.86
CA PHE A 60 0.20 4.29 -8.02
C PHE A 60 0.75 4.30 -6.59
N VAL A 61 1.18 5.46 -6.11
CA VAL A 61 1.63 5.66 -4.72
C VAL A 61 0.56 6.41 -3.96
N SER A 62 0.10 5.89 -2.84
CA SER A 62 -0.91 6.52 -2.00
C SER A 62 -0.85 6.01 -0.55
N HIS A 63 -1.23 6.87 0.39
CA HIS A 63 -1.50 6.48 1.77
C HIS A 63 -3.00 6.14 2.00
N ASP A 64 -3.87 6.39 1.02
CA ASP A 64 -5.29 6.03 1.10
C ASP A 64 -5.50 4.61 0.56
N LEU A 65 -5.66 3.66 1.49
CA LEU A 65 -5.87 2.25 1.16
C LEU A 65 -7.17 1.97 0.40
N ASN A 66 -8.22 2.79 0.57
CA ASN A 66 -9.46 2.64 -0.19
C ASN A 66 -9.22 2.93 -1.67
N VAL A 67 -8.43 3.97 -1.95
CA VAL A 67 -8.01 4.31 -3.32
C VAL A 67 -7.16 3.19 -3.93
N VAL A 68 -6.18 2.69 -3.18
CA VAL A 68 -5.33 1.57 -3.64
C VAL A 68 -6.18 0.34 -3.95
N ARG A 69 -7.12 -0.02 -3.07
CA ARG A 69 -8.04 -1.15 -3.26
C ARG A 69 -8.92 -1.01 -4.50
N LEU A 70 -9.31 0.23 -4.83
CA LEU A 70 -10.16 0.53 -5.98
C LEU A 70 -9.37 0.50 -7.31
N MET A 71 -8.14 0.98 -7.31
CA MET A 71 -7.38 1.29 -8.52
C MET A 71 -6.34 0.25 -8.92
N CYS A 72 -5.88 -0.57 -7.96
CA CYS A 72 -4.70 -1.42 -8.15
C CYS A 72 -5.05 -2.90 -8.19
N ASP A 73 -4.47 -3.63 -9.16
CA ASP A 73 -4.58 -5.10 -9.25
C ASP A 73 -3.59 -5.79 -8.30
N ARG A 74 -2.44 -5.15 -8.08
CA ARG A 74 -1.38 -5.60 -7.16
C ARG A 74 -0.99 -4.48 -6.23
N VAL A 75 -0.56 -4.84 -5.03
CA VAL A 75 -0.11 -3.88 -4.01
C VAL A 75 1.26 -4.29 -3.47
N MET A 76 2.05 -3.28 -3.15
CA MET A 76 3.28 -3.39 -2.37
C MET A 76 3.15 -2.49 -1.14
N VAL A 77 3.16 -3.08 0.04
CA VAL A 77 3.10 -2.35 1.31
C VAL A 77 4.52 -2.04 1.75
N MET A 78 4.78 -0.76 2.03
CA MET A 78 6.10 -0.28 2.44
C MET A 78 6.07 0.20 3.90
N TYR A 79 7.10 -0.14 4.66
CA TYR A 79 7.35 0.38 6.00
C TYR A 79 8.80 0.82 6.15
N LEU A 80 9.02 2.09 6.55
CA LEU A 80 10.35 2.70 6.70
C LEU A 80 11.29 2.39 5.52
N GLY A 81 10.81 2.57 4.27
CA GLY A 81 11.60 2.40 3.07
C GLY A 81 11.88 0.95 2.65
N ARG A 82 11.20 -0.04 3.26
CA ARG A 82 11.26 -1.46 2.81
C ARG A 82 9.88 -1.99 2.46
N ILE A 83 9.81 -2.77 1.38
CA ILE A 83 8.62 -3.56 1.07
C ILE A 83 8.50 -4.66 2.12
N VAL A 84 7.36 -4.70 2.82
CA VAL A 84 7.07 -5.69 3.87
C VAL A 84 6.10 -6.76 3.39
N GLU A 85 5.26 -6.44 2.41
CA GLU A 85 4.34 -7.40 1.78
C GLU A 85 4.05 -6.97 0.35
N SER A 86 3.92 -7.93 -0.57
CA SER A 86 3.46 -7.70 -1.93
C SER A 86 2.54 -8.82 -2.40
N GLY A 87 1.58 -8.49 -3.28
CA GLY A 87 0.66 -9.50 -3.82
C GLY A 87 -0.53 -8.93 -4.58
N PRO A 88 -1.45 -9.78 -5.06
CA PRO A 88 -2.74 -9.35 -5.58
C PRO A 88 -3.49 -8.54 -4.53
N ALA A 89 -4.01 -7.37 -4.91
CA ALA A 89 -4.63 -6.44 -3.97
C ALA A 89 -5.80 -7.10 -3.21
N ALA A 90 -6.67 -7.81 -3.91
CA ALA A 90 -7.80 -8.50 -3.30
C ALA A 90 -7.39 -9.47 -2.18
N GLU A 91 -6.30 -10.22 -2.38
CA GLU A 91 -5.81 -11.19 -1.40
C GLU A 91 -5.13 -10.52 -0.21
N VAL A 92 -4.28 -9.50 -0.48
CA VAL A 92 -3.55 -8.77 0.58
C VAL A 92 -4.55 -8.05 1.49
N PHE A 93 -5.60 -7.44 0.93
CA PHE A 93 -6.64 -6.77 1.73
C PHE A 93 -7.57 -7.75 2.48
N ALA A 94 -7.89 -8.90 1.88
CA ALA A 94 -8.74 -9.90 2.53
C ALA A 94 -8.00 -10.63 3.67
N ASN A 95 -6.74 -10.97 3.46
CA ASN A 95 -5.96 -11.79 4.39
C ASN A 95 -4.49 -11.35 4.45
N PRO A 96 -4.19 -10.22 5.12
CA PRO A 96 -2.83 -9.69 5.25
C PRO A 96 -1.87 -10.70 5.88
N ALA A 97 -0.67 -10.86 5.31
CA ALA A 97 0.36 -11.75 5.82
C ALA A 97 1.33 -11.07 6.80
N HIS A 98 1.56 -9.75 6.63
CA HIS A 98 2.44 -9.00 7.51
C HIS A 98 1.64 -8.31 8.62
N PRO A 99 2.09 -8.31 9.90
CA PRO A 99 1.39 -7.64 11.00
C PRO A 99 1.13 -6.15 10.79
N TYR A 100 2.03 -5.44 10.08
CA TYR A 100 1.82 -4.03 9.73
C TYR A 100 0.71 -3.87 8.69
N THR A 101 0.66 -4.72 7.66
CA THR A 101 -0.44 -4.71 6.68
C THR A 101 -1.79 -4.98 7.34
N ARG A 102 -1.83 -5.94 8.28
CA ARG A 102 -3.03 -6.22 9.09
C ARG A 102 -3.50 -4.97 9.83
N LEU A 103 -2.59 -4.29 10.53
CA LEU A 103 -2.89 -3.05 11.23
C LEU A 103 -3.52 -2.00 10.29
N LEU A 104 -2.92 -1.81 9.11
CA LEU A 104 -3.43 -0.84 8.13
C LEU A 104 -4.83 -1.21 7.63
N VAL A 105 -5.06 -2.49 7.34
CA VAL A 105 -6.37 -2.98 6.86
C VAL A 105 -7.44 -2.92 7.96
N ASP A 106 -7.08 -3.24 9.20
CA ASP A 106 -8.00 -3.17 10.34
C ASP A 106 -8.37 -1.74 10.73
N ALA A 107 -7.51 -0.75 10.39
CA ALA A 107 -7.79 0.67 10.56
C ALA A 107 -8.76 1.24 9.51
N LEU A 108 -9.08 0.51 8.44
CA LEU A 108 -10.04 0.97 7.45
C LEU A 108 -11.46 1.02 8.04
N PRO A 109 -12.21 2.12 7.83
CA PRO A 109 -13.61 2.19 8.21
C PRO A 109 -14.43 1.10 7.52
N ARG A 110 -15.13 0.30 8.29
CA ARG A 110 -16.08 -0.70 7.78
C ARG A 110 -17.50 -0.17 7.91
N LEU A 111 -18.27 -0.15 6.81
CA LEU A 111 -19.66 0.21 6.85
C LEU A 111 -20.42 -0.80 7.72
N GLY A 112 -21.17 -0.30 8.73
CA GLY A 112 -22.04 -1.13 9.57
C GLY A 112 -21.39 -1.76 10.82
N THR A 113 -20.12 -1.55 11.08
CA THR A 113 -19.51 -1.90 12.37
C THR A 113 -19.46 -0.68 13.27
N THR A 114 -20.16 -0.71 14.40
CA THR A 114 -19.94 0.23 15.51
C THR A 114 -18.49 0.08 15.94
N GLY A 115 -17.68 1.11 15.66
CA GLY A 115 -16.23 1.07 15.74
C GLY A 115 -15.71 0.54 17.07
N GLY A 116 -15.23 -0.69 17.06
CA GLY A 116 -14.27 -1.13 18.05
C GLY A 116 -12.98 -0.32 17.87
N ALA A 117 -12.42 0.19 18.96
CA ALA A 117 -11.14 0.88 18.90
C ALA A 117 -10.11 -0.06 18.26
N VAL A 118 -9.55 0.33 17.11
CA VAL A 118 -8.41 -0.39 16.53
C VAL A 118 -7.26 -0.27 17.53
N PRO A 119 -6.72 -1.38 18.06
CA PRO A 119 -5.62 -1.31 18.99
C PRO A 119 -4.46 -0.57 18.33
N LEU A 120 -4.09 0.57 18.86
CA LEU A 120 -2.90 1.27 18.42
C LEU A 120 -1.68 0.38 18.74
N PRO A 121 -0.74 0.20 17.80
CA PRO A 121 0.46 -0.55 18.08
C PRO A 121 1.23 0.13 19.21
N PRO A 122 1.83 -0.64 20.11
CA PRO A 122 2.64 -0.08 21.20
C PRO A 122 3.84 0.69 20.64
N GLY A 123 4.29 1.70 21.36
CA GLY A 123 5.49 2.49 21.06
C GLY A 123 5.32 3.57 20.00
N GLU A 124 6.25 4.49 19.97
CA GLU A 124 6.36 5.53 18.95
C GLU A 124 6.92 4.97 17.64
N PRO A 125 6.59 5.61 16.49
CA PRO A 125 7.23 5.24 15.24
C PRO A 125 8.76 5.35 15.37
N THR A 126 9.46 4.28 15.07
CA THR A 126 10.92 4.29 15.03
C THR A 126 11.38 5.33 14.01
N SER A 127 12.45 6.06 14.32
CA SER A 127 13.01 7.04 13.38
C SER A 127 13.31 6.37 12.02
N PRO A 128 12.88 6.96 10.91
CA PRO A 128 13.26 6.48 9.59
C PRO A 128 14.73 6.78 9.26
N ILE A 129 15.39 7.61 10.08
CA ILE A 129 16.78 8.03 9.90
C ILE A 129 17.67 6.91 10.43
N ASP A 130 18.46 6.35 9.53
CA ASP A 130 19.49 5.33 9.78
C ASP A 130 19.00 4.12 10.60
N PRO A 131 17.92 3.43 10.15
CA PRO A 131 17.38 2.28 10.86
C PRO A 131 18.38 1.12 10.80
N ASP A 132 18.56 0.42 11.91
CA ASP A 132 19.44 -0.74 11.97
C ASP A 132 19.12 -1.77 10.86
N PRO A 133 20.04 -2.02 9.92
CA PRO A 133 19.80 -2.91 8.79
C PRO A 133 19.69 -4.38 9.22
N LYS A 134 20.14 -4.72 10.43
CA LYS A 134 20.22 -6.10 10.95
C LYS A 134 18.93 -6.59 11.61
N GLN A 135 17.98 -5.70 11.91
CA GLN A 135 16.72 -6.06 12.58
C GLN A 135 15.49 -5.81 11.70
N CYS A 136 14.39 -6.46 12.05
CA CYS A 136 13.10 -6.17 11.44
C CYS A 136 12.69 -4.73 11.78
N ARG A 137 12.47 -3.89 10.77
CA ARG A 137 12.11 -2.47 10.96
C ARG A 137 10.82 -2.26 11.74
N TYR A 138 9.92 -3.24 11.74
CA TYR A 138 8.65 -3.19 12.46
C TYR A 138 8.73 -3.83 13.86
N ALA A 139 9.86 -4.43 14.27
CA ALA A 139 9.98 -5.20 15.51
C ALA A 139 9.52 -4.44 16.75
N ALA A 140 9.93 -3.19 16.93
CA ALA A 140 9.59 -2.36 18.09
C ALA A 140 8.08 -2.09 18.26
N ARG A 141 7.30 -2.20 17.18
CA ARG A 141 5.85 -1.94 17.15
C ARG A 141 5.01 -3.18 16.82
N CYS A 142 5.67 -4.31 16.59
CA CYS A 142 4.99 -5.52 16.19
C CYS A 142 4.41 -6.24 17.42
N PRO A 143 3.09 -6.48 17.49
CA PRO A 143 2.49 -7.21 18.61
C PRO A 143 2.91 -8.67 18.67
N GLN A 144 3.53 -9.19 17.58
CA GLN A 144 4.03 -10.56 17.48
C GLN A 144 5.55 -10.62 17.45
N ALA A 145 6.25 -9.57 17.90
CA ALA A 145 7.71 -9.54 17.90
C ALA A 145 8.26 -10.69 18.78
N ARG A 146 9.30 -11.33 18.24
CA ARG A 146 10.05 -12.39 18.93
C ARG A 146 11.54 -12.06 18.86
N PRO A 147 12.40 -12.67 19.69
CA PRO A 147 13.85 -12.36 19.73
C PRO A 147 14.51 -12.31 18.35
N ARG A 148 14.19 -13.26 17.47
CA ARG A 148 14.69 -13.29 16.10
C ARG A 148 14.39 -12.01 15.28
N CYS A 149 13.32 -11.28 15.61
CA CYS A 149 12.99 -10.04 14.91
C CYS A 149 13.97 -8.90 15.21
N SER A 150 14.64 -8.94 16.37
CA SER A 150 15.69 -8.00 16.77
C SER A 150 17.08 -8.44 16.32
N GLU A 151 17.26 -9.74 16.01
CA GLU A 151 18.55 -10.32 15.66
C GLU A 151 18.80 -10.35 14.15
N ALA A 152 17.72 -10.46 13.35
CA ALA A 152 17.82 -10.58 11.91
C ALA A 152 16.70 -9.80 11.18
N SER A 153 17.07 -9.15 10.06
CA SER A 153 16.11 -8.52 9.16
C SER A 153 15.50 -9.58 8.23
N PRO A 154 14.16 -9.74 8.18
CA PRO A 154 13.54 -10.69 7.27
C PRO A 154 13.67 -10.22 5.82
N GLY A 155 14.02 -11.13 4.92
CA GLY A 155 13.91 -10.94 3.48
C GLY A 155 12.49 -11.21 2.98
N LEU A 156 12.16 -10.70 1.80
CA LEU A 156 10.94 -11.08 1.08
C LEU A 156 11.01 -12.57 0.76
N ARG A 157 9.97 -13.32 1.10
CA ARG A 157 9.80 -14.72 0.75
C ARG A 157 8.39 -15.00 0.29
N GLN A 158 8.23 -15.93 -0.61
CA GLN A 158 6.92 -16.33 -1.09
C GLN A 158 6.14 -17.06 0.01
N VAL A 159 4.88 -16.68 0.22
CA VAL A 159 3.94 -17.30 1.18
C VAL A 159 2.72 -17.90 0.48
N ALA A 160 2.44 -17.48 -0.74
CA ALA A 160 1.43 -18.05 -1.63
C ALA A 160 1.77 -17.66 -3.09
N ALA A 161 1.05 -18.20 -4.07
CA ALA A 161 1.25 -17.86 -5.47
C ALA A 161 1.16 -16.35 -5.71
N GLY A 162 2.24 -15.74 -6.17
CA GLY A 162 2.34 -14.31 -6.44
C GLY A 162 2.27 -13.39 -5.22
N ARG A 163 2.40 -13.94 -3.98
CA ARG A 163 2.46 -13.18 -2.73
C ARG A 163 3.79 -13.38 -2.02
N GLU A 164 4.36 -12.27 -1.57
CA GLU A 164 5.62 -12.26 -0.83
C GLU A 164 5.48 -11.44 0.46
N VAL A 165 6.20 -11.85 1.49
CA VAL A 165 6.21 -11.15 2.77
C VAL A 165 7.62 -11.13 3.38
N ALA A 166 8.02 -10.00 3.94
CA ALA A 166 9.24 -9.83 4.72
C ALA A 166 8.91 -9.94 6.22
N CYS A 167 8.61 -11.15 6.68
CA CYS A 167 8.30 -11.46 8.07
C CYS A 167 8.85 -12.83 8.46
N HIS A 168 9.45 -12.94 9.67
CA HIS A 168 9.89 -14.22 10.21
C HIS A 168 8.70 -15.10 10.59
N PHE A 169 7.59 -14.47 11.04
CA PHE A 169 6.39 -15.13 11.56
C PHE A 169 5.16 -14.52 10.88
N PRO A 170 4.92 -14.80 9.57
CA PRO A 170 3.78 -14.25 8.87
C PRO A 170 2.46 -14.76 9.46
N LEU A 171 1.40 -13.97 9.28
CA LEU A 171 0.04 -14.32 9.72
C LEU A 171 -0.59 -15.42 8.85
N LEU A 172 -0.04 -15.65 7.65
CA LEU A 172 -0.38 -16.78 6.79
C LEU A 172 0.70 -17.84 6.96
N GLU A 173 0.31 -19.06 7.24
CA GLU A 173 1.22 -20.19 7.15
C GLU A 173 1.58 -20.45 5.68
N ALA A 174 2.86 -20.69 5.42
CA ALA A 174 3.30 -21.11 4.09
C ALA A 174 2.58 -22.42 3.72
N PRO A 175 2.18 -22.61 2.45
CA PRO A 175 1.71 -23.92 2.01
C PRO A 175 2.76 -24.96 2.38
N VAL A 176 2.35 -26.00 3.09
CA VAL A 176 3.21 -27.15 3.34
C VAL A 176 3.46 -27.79 1.99
N GLU A 177 4.68 -27.67 1.46
CA GLU A 177 5.08 -28.44 0.29
C GLU A 177 5.03 -29.91 0.71
N HIS A 178 3.99 -30.60 0.32
CA HIS A 178 3.96 -32.06 0.37
C HIS A 178 4.95 -32.54 -0.69
N SER A 179 6.17 -32.83 -0.27
CA SER A 179 7.12 -33.60 -1.08
C SER A 179 6.47 -34.94 -1.40
N ALA A 180 6.19 -35.14 -2.69
CA ALA A 180 5.75 -36.40 -3.25
C ALA A 180 6.95 -37.35 -3.38
#